data_8aabb97988ca92eaa1069283e062c116
#
_entry.id   8aabb97988ca92eaa1069283e062c116
#
_cell.length_a   1.000
_cell.length_b   1.000
_cell.length_c   1.000
_cell.angle_alpha   90.00
_cell.angle_beta   90.00
_cell.angle_gamma   90.00
#
_symmetry.space_group_name_H-M   'P 1'
#
loop_
_entity.id
_entity.type
_entity.pdbx_description
1 polymer ?
#
loop_
_entity_poly.entity_id
_entity_poly.type
_entity_poly.pdbx_seq_one_letter_code
_entity_poly.pdbx_strand_id
1 'polypeptide(L)'
;MNEAKLPPNLETTDVGGVRTLWLNRPELHNAFDEALIASLTAAVEHAGADEAVRVLVLAGRGRSFCAGGDLNWMLRAAKHTPEQNLADARLLAKLFQTVSDCPKPVVARVQGNALAGGTGLVAACDLVVADTTARFGTTEVRIGLVPGTIAPYLVRAIGPRAASRYFLTGERFDAAEAHRLGLVHELCAPEELDAVVAKQAAALQAGGPESLREAKALLRHVTGRVIDTQLMDETAQWIARVRGTAEAQEGLTAFLAKRPPAWLT
;
A
#
# COMPACT_ATOMS: atom_id res chain seq x y z
N MET A 1 14.42 -22.26 10.63
CA MET A 1 14.14 -20.87 11.01
C MET A 1 12.76 -20.85 11.64
N ASN A 2 12.62 -20.31 12.86
CA ASN A 2 11.34 -20.25 13.55
C ASN A 2 10.40 -19.36 12.73
N GLU A 3 9.31 -19.92 12.18
CA GLU A 3 8.18 -19.13 11.72
C GLU A 3 7.66 -18.36 12.94
N ALA A 4 7.96 -17.07 12.99
CA ALA A 4 7.38 -16.21 14.01
C ALA A 4 5.86 -16.26 13.82
N LYS A 5 5.18 -16.97 14.73
CA LYS A 5 3.73 -17.13 14.71
C LYS A 5 3.12 -15.72 14.73
N LEU A 6 2.53 -15.30 13.61
CA LEU A 6 1.87 -14.00 13.54
C LEU A 6 0.77 -13.94 14.62
N PRO A 7 0.54 -12.77 15.22
CA PRO A 7 -0.53 -12.61 16.18
C PRO A 7 -1.90 -12.84 15.47
N PRO A 8 -2.95 -13.22 16.21
CA PRO A 8 -4.23 -13.65 15.64
C PRO A 8 -4.95 -12.57 14.80
N ASN A 9 -4.52 -11.30 14.91
CA ASN A 9 -5.08 -10.16 14.17
C ASN A 9 -4.52 -10.01 12.74
N LEU A 10 -3.57 -10.84 12.33
CA LEU A 10 -2.96 -10.84 11.01
C LEU A 10 -2.71 -12.28 10.56
N GLU A 11 -3.09 -12.60 9.33
CA GLU A 11 -2.79 -13.88 8.67
C GLU A 11 -1.89 -13.66 7.47
N THR A 12 -1.12 -14.67 7.10
CA THR A 12 -0.28 -14.66 5.89
C THR A 12 -0.59 -15.86 5.02
N THR A 13 -0.62 -15.65 3.72
CA THR A 13 -0.67 -16.72 2.71
C THR A 13 0.37 -16.44 1.64
N ASP A 14 1.16 -17.46 1.28
CA ASP A 14 2.20 -17.37 0.26
C ASP A 14 1.85 -18.28 -0.92
N VAL A 15 1.80 -17.71 -2.12
CA VAL A 15 1.54 -18.45 -3.36
C VAL A 15 2.41 -17.90 -4.48
N GLY A 16 3.33 -18.71 -4.99
CA GLY A 16 4.12 -18.37 -6.19
C GLY A 16 4.89 -17.05 -6.09
N GLY A 17 5.48 -16.73 -4.93
CA GLY A 17 6.21 -15.48 -4.70
C GLY A 17 5.31 -14.26 -4.40
N VAL A 18 4.00 -14.47 -4.29
CA VAL A 18 3.05 -13.46 -3.81
C VAL A 18 2.72 -13.75 -2.36
N ARG A 19 3.06 -12.81 -1.47
CA ARG A 19 2.67 -12.86 -0.05
C ARG A 19 1.45 -11.98 0.16
N THR A 20 0.36 -12.55 0.69
CA THR A 20 -0.81 -11.79 1.10
C THR A 20 -0.85 -11.66 2.61
N LEU A 21 -0.89 -10.44 3.11
CA LEU A 21 -1.16 -10.10 4.51
C LEU A 21 -2.64 -9.78 4.66
N TRP A 22 -3.34 -10.60 5.41
CA TRP A 22 -4.75 -10.44 5.68
C TRP A 22 -4.94 -9.78 7.05
N LEU A 23 -5.52 -8.59 7.07
CA LEU A 23 -6.06 -8.02 8.31
C LEU A 23 -7.17 -8.96 8.80
N ASN A 24 -7.04 -9.49 10.02
CA ASN A 24 -7.92 -10.53 10.54
C ASN A 24 -8.57 -10.14 11.86
N ARG A 25 -9.39 -9.09 11.80
CA ARG A 25 -10.33 -8.65 12.86
C ARG A 25 -11.69 -8.36 12.25
N PRO A 26 -12.32 -9.33 11.54
CA PRO A 26 -13.52 -9.08 10.74
C PRO A 26 -14.71 -8.58 11.59
N GLU A 27 -14.81 -8.98 12.85
CA GLU A 27 -15.80 -8.55 13.83
C GLU A 27 -15.72 -7.06 14.16
N LEU A 28 -14.52 -6.46 14.03
CA LEU A 28 -14.25 -5.03 14.22
C LEU A 28 -13.95 -4.33 12.88
N HIS A 29 -14.38 -4.94 11.76
CA HIS A 29 -14.11 -4.41 10.41
C HIS A 29 -12.64 -4.13 10.14
N ASN A 30 -11.73 -4.92 10.71
CA ASN A 30 -10.28 -4.77 10.60
C ASN A 30 -9.75 -3.40 11.07
N ALA A 31 -10.42 -2.79 12.04
CA ALA A 31 -10.01 -1.49 12.59
C ALA A 31 -8.64 -1.59 13.29
N PHE A 32 -7.84 -0.53 13.18
CA PHE A 32 -6.50 -0.43 13.76
C PHE A 32 -6.56 -0.27 15.27
N ASP A 33 -5.75 -1.07 15.96
CA ASP A 33 -5.29 -0.84 17.32
C ASP A 33 -3.76 -0.93 17.35
N GLU A 34 -3.17 -0.73 18.53
CA GLU A 34 -1.70 -0.76 18.73
C GLU A 34 -1.08 -2.09 18.25
N ALA A 35 -1.79 -3.20 18.53
CA ALA A 35 -1.33 -4.53 18.20
C ALA A 35 -1.33 -4.78 16.68
N LEU A 36 -2.41 -4.38 15.98
CA LEU A 36 -2.49 -4.52 14.52
C LEU A 36 -1.50 -3.60 13.81
N ILE A 37 -1.32 -2.36 14.28
CA ILE A 37 -0.32 -1.43 13.73
C ILE A 37 1.09 -2.03 13.84
N ALA A 38 1.46 -2.52 15.01
CA ALA A 38 2.78 -3.13 15.23
C ALA A 38 2.98 -4.39 14.38
N SER A 39 1.98 -5.29 14.36
CA SER A 39 2.05 -6.56 13.62
C SER A 39 2.14 -6.34 12.12
N LEU A 40 1.33 -5.44 11.58
CA LEU A 40 1.32 -5.14 10.15
C LEU A 40 2.62 -4.45 9.72
N THR A 41 3.14 -3.52 10.53
CA THR A 41 4.44 -2.88 10.27
C THR A 41 5.56 -3.92 10.18
N ALA A 42 5.67 -4.80 11.19
CA ALA A 42 6.68 -5.84 11.22
C ALA A 42 6.53 -6.85 10.06
N ALA A 43 5.29 -7.22 9.71
CA ALA A 43 5.03 -8.15 8.61
C ALA A 43 5.40 -7.56 7.24
N VAL A 44 5.15 -6.26 7.01
CA VAL A 44 5.56 -5.57 5.78
C VAL A 44 7.09 -5.45 5.71
N GLU A 45 7.76 -5.10 6.81
CA GLU A 45 9.23 -5.05 6.88
C GLU A 45 9.84 -6.43 6.58
N HIS A 46 9.29 -7.49 7.19
CA HIS A 46 9.74 -8.85 6.95
C HIS A 46 9.53 -9.29 5.50
N ALA A 47 8.33 -9.03 4.92
CA ALA A 47 8.06 -9.33 3.51
C ALA A 47 8.97 -8.56 2.56
N GLY A 48 9.29 -7.30 2.88
CA GLY A 48 10.22 -6.47 2.12
C GLY A 48 11.65 -7.03 2.07
N ALA A 49 12.09 -7.66 3.17
CA ALA A 49 13.42 -8.26 3.29
C ALA A 49 13.52 -9.71 2.76
N ASP A 50 12.39 -10.40 2.59
CA ASP A 50 12.34 -11.80 2.17
C ASP A 50 12.53 -11.92 0.65
N GLU A 51 13.60 -12.60 0.22
CA GLU A 51 13.92 -12.79 -1.19
C GLU A 51 12.89 -13.68 -1.92
N ALA A 52 12.20 -14.56 -1.20
CA ALA A 52 11.14 -15.39 -1.77
C ALA A 52 9.88 -14.59 -2.14
N VAL A 53 9.71 -13.39 -1.57
CA VAL A 53 8.57 -12.51 -1.86
C VAL A 53 8.90 -11.59 -3.03
N ARG A 54 8.07 -11.64 -4.06
CA ARG A 54 8.16 -10.79 -5.26
C ARG A 54 7.13 -9.66 -5.23
N VAL A 55 5.95 -9.95 -4.70
CA VAL A 55 4.81 -9.01 -4.60
C VAL A 55 4.16 -9.18 -3.23
N LEU A 56 3.82 -8.07 -2.60
CA LEU A 56 3.04 -8.04 -1.37
C LEU A 56 1.61 -7.62 -1.68
N VAL A 57 0.63 -8.35 -1.15
CA VAL A 57 -0.79 -7.99 -1.22
C VAL A 57 -1.28 -7.67 0.18
N LEU A 58 -1.94 -6.53 0.37
CA LEU A 58 -2.67 -6.19 1.58
C LEU A 58 -4.16 -6.44 1.35
N ALA A 59 -4.80 -7.22 2.23
CA ALA A 59 -6.19 -7.60 2.14
C ALA A 59 -6.87 -7.60 3.51
N GLY A 60 -8.19 -7.60 3.57
CA GLY A 60 -8.97 -7.72 4.80
C GLY A 60 -9.85 -8.97 4.80
N ARG A 61 -9.93 -9.68 5.92
CA ARG A 61 -10.93 -10.73 6.11
C ARG A 61 -12.32 -10.14 6.34
N GLY A 62 -13.33 -10.88 5.98
CA GLY A 62 -14.73 -10.49 6.16
C GLY A 62 -15.20 -9.40 5.18
N ARG A 63 -16.19 -8.60 5.61
CA ARG A 63 -16.94 -7.68 4.74
C ARG A 63 -16.27 -6.31 4.50
N SER A 64 -15.17 -6.01 5.15
CA SER A 64 -14.48 -4.71 5.04
C SER A 64 -12.99 -4.92 4.89
N PHE A 65 -12.35 -4.06 4.11
CA PHE A 65 -10.90 -3.98 4.06
C PHE A 65 -10.35 -3.48 5.40
N CYS A 66 -10.68 -2.24 5.81
CA CYS A 66 -10.32 -1.65 7.09
C CYS A 66 -11.18 -0.42 7.39
N ALA A 67 -11.85 -0.37 8.53
CA ALA A 67 -12.73 0.74 8.90
C ALA A 67 -12.03 1.92 9.60
N GLY A 68 -10.70 1.93 9.67
CA GLY A 68 -9.92 2.97 10.33
C GLY A 68 -9.54 2.63 11.76
N GLY A 69 -9.49 3.62 12.65
CA GLY A 69 -9.11 3.41 14.05
C GLY A 69 -10.18 2.69 14.87
N ASP A 70 -9.77 1.74 15.71
CA ASP A 70 -10.64 1.09 16.70
C ASP A 70 -11.13 2.12 17.72
N LEU A 71 -12.45 2.17 17.93
CA LEU A 71 -13.07 3.15 18.83
C LEU A 71 -12.57 3.05 20.26
N ASN A 72 -12.32 1.83 20.75
CA ASN A 72 -11.80 1.63 22.10
C ASN A 72 -10.35 2.12 22.21
N TRP A 73 -9.54 1.88 21.17
CA TRP A 73 -8.20 2.47 21.10
C TRP A 73 -8.27 3.99 21.10
N MET A 74 -9.11 4.59 20.26
CA MET A 74 -9.27 6.06 20.21
C MET A 74 -9.73 6.64 21.53
N LEU A 75 -10.65 5.97 22.26
CA LEU A 75 -11.10 6.41 23.60
C LEU A 75 -9.99 6.31 24.65
N ARG A 76 -9.08 5.32 24.55
CA ARG A 76 -7.88 5.27 25.39
C ARG A 76 -6.91 6.40 25.05
N ALA A 77 -6.62 6.57 23.76
CA ALA A 77 -5.74 7.62 23.26
C ALA A 77 -6.19 9.04 23.65
N ALA A 78 -7.49 9.28 23.72
CA ALA A 78 -8.05 10.56 24.18
C ALA A 78 -7.67 10.94 25.64
N LYS A 79 -7.20 9.96 26.44
CA LYS A 79 -6.73 10.16 27.83
C LYS A 79 -5.20 10.22 27.93
N HIS A 80 -4.49 10.08 26.83
CA HIS A 80 -3.03 10.13 26.78
C HIS A 80 -2.51 11.54 27.00
N THR A 81 -1.29 11.64 27.52
CA THR A 81 -0.56 12.91 27.51
C THR A 81 -0.23 13.33 26.07
N PRO A 82 0.09 14.60 25.81
CA PRO A 82 0.52 15.03 24.47
C PRO A 82 1.68 14.19 23.90
N GLU A 83 2.63 13.79 24.74
CA GLU A 83 3.79 12.97 24.36
C GLU A 83 3.38 11.55 23.98
N GLN A 84 2.45 10.93 24.71
CA GLN A 84 1.89 9.63 24.40
C GLN A 84 1.10 9.65 23.08
N ASN A 85 0.25 10.67 22.90
CA ASN A 85 -0.49 10.87 21.65
C ASN A 85 0.44 11.02 20.43
N LEU A 86 1.53 11.77 20.62
CA LEU A 86 2.53 11.93 19.55
C LEU A 86 3.24 10.60 19.25
N ALA A 87 3.56 9.80 20.26
CA ALA A 87 4.17 8.49 20.09
C ALA A 87 3.24 7.54 19.30
N ASP A 88 1.96 7.46 19.66
CA ASP A 88 0.96 6.66 18.95
C ASP A 88 0.79 7.10 17.48
N ALA A 89 0.68 8.41 17.25
CA ALA A 89 0.58 8.97 15.92
C ALA A 89 1.81 8.66 15.06
N ARG A 90 3.01 8.64 15.65
CA ARG A 90 4.25 8.25 14.98
C ARG A 90 4.28 6.78 14.59
N LEU A 91 3.74 5.88 15.43
CA LEU A 91 3.63 4.46 15.08
C LEU A 91 2.71 4.25 13.88
N LEU A 92 1.57 4.93 13.86
CA LEU A 92 0.65 4.88 12.72
C LEU A 92 1.28 5.49 11.46
N ALA A 93 1.96 6.63 11.57
CA ALA A 93 2.70 7.24 10.45
C ALA A 93 3.80 6.31 9.92
N LYS A 94 4.52 5.60 10.83
CA LYS A 94 5.53 4.62 10.48
C LYS A 94 4.94 3.45 9.69
N LEU A 95 3.74 2.96 10.04
CA LEU A 95 3.06 1.92 9.29
C LEU A 95 2.85 2.35 7.82
N PHE A 96 2.24 3.52 7.58
CA PHE A 96 2.01 4.00 6.21
C PHE A 96 3.32 4.20 5.44
N GLN A 97 4.34 4.74 6.11
CA GLN A 97 5.67 4.88 5.54
C GLN A 97 6.26 3.52 5.16
N THR A 98 6.18 2.52 6.05
CA THR A 98 6.71 1.17 5.81
C THR A 98 6.05 0.52 4.59
N VAL A 99 4.73 0.68 4.42
CA VAL A 99 4.01 0.20 3.23
C VAL A 99 4.47 0.93 1.98
N SER A 100 4.51 2.27 2.01
CA SER A 100 4.93 3.09 0.87
C SER A 100 6.39 2.84 0.48
N ASP A 101 7.27 2.64 1.45
CA ASP A 101 8.71 2.46 1.24
C ASP A 101 9.13 1.00 1.06
N CYS A 102 8.19 0.05 1.18
CA CYS A 102 8.47 -1.37 0.96
C CYS A 102 9.21 -1.56 -0.37
N PRO A 103 10.36 -2.28 -0.40
CA PRO A 103 11.12 -2.46 -1.63
C PRO A 103 10.45 -3.35 -2.66
N LYS A 104 9.39 -4.08 -2.25
CA LYS A 104 8.56 -4.88 -3.14
C LYS A 104 7.33 -4.08 -3.57
N PRO A 105 6.76 -4.33 -4.76
CA PRO A 105 5.45 -3.80 -5.11
C PRO A 105 4.38 -4.23 -4.10
N VAL A 106 3.55 -3.29 -3.67
CA VAL A 106 2.45 -3.53 -2.72
C VAL A 106 1.12 -3.27 -3.43
N VAL A 107 0.26 -4.28 -3.43
CA VAL A 107 -1.07 -4.24 -4.03
C VAL A 107 -2.12 -4.23 -2.92
N ALA A 108 -3.05 -3.28 -2.93
CA ALA A 108 -4.23 -3.32 -2.08
C ALA A 108 -5.35 -4.08 -2.78
N ARG A 109 -5.90 -5.11 -2.09
CA ARG A 109 -7.10 -5.85 -2.47
C ARG A 109 -8.26 -5.36 -1.61
N VAL A 110 -9.18 -4.58 -2.19
CA VAL A 110 -10.15 -3.79 -1.42
C VAL A 110 -11.57 -4.23 -1.71
N GLN A 111 -12.28 -4.66 -0.64
CA GLN A 111 -13.71 -4.87 -0.65
C GLN A 111 -14.36 -4.10 0.51
N GLY A 112 -15.63 -3.71 0.35
CA GLY A 112 -16.42 -3.05 1.39
C GLY A 112 -15.77 -1.77 1.91
N ASN A 113 -15.77 -1.54 3.21
CA ASN A 113 -15.28 -0.28 3.78
C ASN A 113 -13.75 -0.23 3.86
N ALA A 114 -13.17 0.85 3.33
CA ALA A 114 -11.81 1.30 3.53
C ALA A 114 -11.88 2.77 4.00
N LEU A 115 -12.03 3.02 5.31
CA LEU A 115 -12.33 4.34 5.85
C LEU A 115 -11.20 4.88 6.72
N ALA A 116 -11.07 6.20 6.79
CA ALA A 116 -10.06 6.91 7.59
C ALA A 116 -8.65 6.30 7.36
N GLY A 117 -8.00 5.77 8.40
CA GLY A 117 -6.73 5.07 8.26
C GLY A 117 -6.74 3.92 7.23
N GLY A 118 -7.90 3.27 7.00
CA GLY A 118 -8.06 2.26 5.95
C GLY A 118 -7.93 2.86 4.54
N THR A 119 -8.50 4.04 4.29
CA THR A 119 -8.26 4.79 3.04
C THR A 119 -6.80 5.17 2.91
N GLY A 120 -6.15 5.55 4.03
CA GLY A 120 -4.72 5.88 4.07
C GLY A 120 -3.84 4.68 3.71
N LEU A 121 -4.18 3.48 4.22
CA LEU A 121 -3.46 2.25 3.91
C LEU A 121 -3.54 1.92 2.41
N VAL A 122 -4.74 2.08 1.81
CA VAL A 122 -4.94 1.94 0.36
C VAL A 122 -4.07 2.94 -0.40
N ALA A 123 -4.07 4.22 -0.01
CA ALA A 123 -3.29 5.27 -0.67
C ALA A 123 -1.76 5.12 -0.53
N ALA A 124 -1.31 4.35 0.47
CA ALA A 124 0.10 4.04 0.68
C ALA A 124 0.60 2.88 -0.20
N CYS A 125 -0.31 2.07 -0.77
CA CYS A 125 0.03 0.98 -1.68
C CYS A 125 0.40 1.50 -3.08
N ASP A 126 1.12 0.69 -3.86
CA ASP A 126 1.54 1.04 -5.23
C ASP A 126 0.42 0.82 -6.24
N LEU A 127 -0.33 -0.26 -6.10
CA LEU A 127 -1.49 -0.59 -6.93
C LEU A 127 -2.70 -0.87 -6.05
N VAL A 128 -3.87 -0.53 -6.56
CA VAL A 128 -5.15 -0.73 -5.85
C VAL A 128 -6.14 -1.40 -6.79
N VAL A 129 -6.61 -2.56 -6.39
CA VAL A 129 -7.74 -3.26 -7.02
C VAL A 129 -8.90 -3.23 -6.03
N ALA A 130 -10.04 -2.72 -6.45
CA ALA A 130 -11.23 -2.67 -5.62
C ALA A 130 -12.43 -3.30 -6.33
N ASP A 131 -13.32 -3.89 -5.56
CA ASP A 131 -14.62 -4.26 -6.09
C ASP A 131 -15.62 -3.09 -6.03
N THR A 132 -16.73 -3.22 -6.75
CA THR A 132 -17.78 -2.19 -6.83
C THR A 132 -18.48 -1.92 -5.49
N THR A 133 -18.32 -2.77 -4.48
CA THR A 133 -18.90 -2.56 -3.15
C THR A 133 -18.05 -1.66 -2.27
N ALA A 134 -16.79 -1.41 -2.66
CA ALA A 134 -15.84 -0.66 -1.85
C ALA A 134 -16.30 0.78 -1.59
N ARG A 135 -16.07 1.26 -0.37
CA ARG A 135 -16.38 2.62 0.10
C ARG A 135 -15.17 3.21 0.79
N PHE A 136 -14.85 4.43 0.42
CA PHE A 136 -13.71 5.18 0.91
C PHE A 136 -14.16 6.45 1.61
N GLY A 137 -13.28 7.04 2.42
CA GLY A 137 -13.55 8.34 3.04
C GLY A 137 -12.60 8.69 4.16
N THR A 138 -12.41 9.99 4.35
CA THR A 138 -11.64 10.60 5.45
C THR A 138 -12.63 11.21 6.43
N THR A 139 -13.16 10.38 7.32
CA THR A 139 -14.28 10.76 8.20
C THR A 139 -13.85 11.43 9.51
N GLU A 140 -12.55 11.65 9.70
CA GLU A 140 -11.92 12.15 10.91
C GLU A 140 -12.52 13.47 11.39
N VAL A 141 -12.81 14.41 10.50
CA VAL A 141 -13.37 15.73 10.84
C VAL A 141 -14.77 15.65 11.49
N ARG A 142 -15.51 14.58 11.26
CA ARG A 142 -16.83 14.36 11.86
C ARG A 142 -16.79 14.04 13.35
N ILE A 143 -15.60 13.69 13.85
CA ILE A 143 -15.36 13.40 15.27
C ILE A 143 -14.32 14.34 15.87
N GLY A 144 -14.07 15.50 15.22
CA GLY A 144 -13.14 16.51 15.73
C GLY A 144 -11.65 16.20 15.54
N LEU A 145 -11.32 15.24 14.66
CA LEU A 145 -9.96 14.88 14.32
C LEU A 145 -9.62 15.34 12.89
N VAL A 146 -8.37 15.12 12.47
CA VAL A 146 -7.89 15.39 11.13
C VAL A 146 -7.22 14.13 10.52
N PRO A 147 -7.24 13.94 9.21
CA PRO A 147 -6.58 12.81 8.53
C PRO A 147 -5.06 13.02 8.47
N GLY A 148 -4.41 13.33 9.63
CA GLY A 148 -3.04 13.84 9.68
C GLY A 148 -2.01 12.88 9.09
N THR A 149 -1.98 11.62 9.55
CA THR A 149 -0.98 10.63 9.14
C THR A 149 -1.17 10.11 7.72
N ILE A 150 -2.41 10.16 7.20
CA ILE A 150 -2.76 9.67 5.87
C ILE A 150 -2.74 10.76 4.79
N ALA A 151 -2.76 12.03 5.20
CA ALA A 151 -2.85 13.17 4.27
C ALA A 151 -1.79 13.17 3.16
N PRO A 152 -0.48 12.91 3.43
CA PRO A 152 0.52 12.92 2.37
C PRO A 152 0.25 11.91 1.25
N TYR A 153 -0.22 10.71 1.62
CA TYR A 153 -0.50 9.62 0.67
C TYR A 153 -1.75 9.91 -0.16
N LEU A 154 -2.82 10.39 0.48
CA LEU A 154 -4.06 10.73 -0.20
C LEU A 154 -3.91 11.94 -1.13
N VAL A 155 -3.24 13.00 -0.68
CA VAL A 155 -2.99 14.17 -1.55
C VAL A 155 -2.15 13.77 -2.76
N ARG A 156 -1.19 12.86 -2.58
CA ARG A 156 -0.41 12.30 -3.69
C ARG A 156 -1.27 11.48 -4.67
N ALA A 157 -2.22 10.69 -4.15
CA ALA A 157 -3.05 9.80 -4.96
C ALA A 157 -4.16 10.53 -5.73
N ILE A 158 -4.92 11.43 -5.06
CA ILE A 158 -6.12 12.05 -5.64
C ILE A 158 -5.97 13.56 -5.93
N GLY A 159 -4.80 14.10 -5.67
CA GLY A 159 -4.51 15.52 -5.84
C GLY A 159 -5.14 16.42 -4.76
N PRO A 160 -4.62 17.67 -4.61
CA PRO A 160 -5.05 18.55 -3.52
C PRO A 160 -6.50 19.01 -3.62
N ARG A 161 -7.06 19.13 -4.83
CA ARG A 161 -8.45 19.60 -5.01
C ARG A 161 -9.48 18.56 -4.57
N ALA A 162 -9.30 17.28 -4.94
CA ALA A 162 -10.16 16.22 -4.48
C ALA A 162 -9.97 15.97 -2.97
N ALA A 163 -8.72 15.94 -2.51
CA ALA A 163 -8.41 15.80 -1.08
C ALA A 163 -9.08 16.90 -0.23
N SER A 164 -9.06 18.16 -0.69
CA SER A 164 -9.75 19.28 -0.02
C SER A 164 -11.24 19.00 0.20
N ARG A 165 -11.94 18.50 -0.83
CA ARG A 165 -13.36 18.13 -0.69
C ARG A 165 -13.56 17.11 0.42
N TYR A 166 -12.90 15.95 0.32
CA TYR A 166 -13.15 14.83 1.22
C TYR A 166 -12.61 15.04 2.64
N PHE A 167 -11.50 15.76 2.79
CA PHE A 167 -10.95 16.10 4.11
C PHE A 167 -11.86 17.06 4.87
N LEU A 168 -12.45 18.04 4.19
CA LEU A 168 -13.27 19.07 4.86
C LEU A 168 -14.72 18.63 5.07
N THR A 169 -15.29 17.84 4.16
CA THR A 169 -16.68 17.36 4.30
C THR A 169 -16.78 16.09 5.14
N GLY A 170 -15.72 15.27 5.17
CA GLY A 170 -15.75 13.94 5.76
C GLY A 170 -16.75 13.00 5.07
N GLU A 171 -17.19 13.33 3.84
CA GLU A 171 -18.10 12.49 3.09
C GLU A 171 -17.41 11.21 2.60
N ARG A 172 -18.21 10.16 2.44
CA ARG A 172 -17.76 8.91 1.83
C ARG A 172 -17.97 8.96 0.34
N PHE A 173 -17.14 8.25 -0.40
CA PHE A 173 -17.26 8.09 -1.84
C PHE A 173 -17.15 6.61 -2.22
N ASP A 174 -17.74 6.26 -3.34
CA ASP A 174 -17.78 4.88 -3.82
C ASP A 174 -16.53 4.51 -4.64
N ALA A 175 -16.49 3.24 -5.04
CA ALA A 175 -15.38 2.70 -5.81
C ALA A 175 -15.24 3.34 -7.20
N ALA A 176 -16.36 3.72 -7.83
CA ALA A 176 -16.34 4.39 -9.14
C ALA A 176 -15.70 5.78 -9.03
N GLU A 177 -16.06 6.55 -8.00
CA GLU A 177 -15.44 7.85 -7.74
C GLU A 177 -13.97 7.70 -7.36
N ALA A 178 -13.63 6.68 -6.53
CA ALA A 178 -12.24 6.38 -6.17
C ALA A 178 -11.38 6.06 -7.40
N HIS A 179 -11.93 5.31 -8.36
CA HIS A 179 -11.29 5.02 -9.64
C HIS A 179 -11.14 6.28 -10.50
N ARG A 180 -12.19 7.08 -10.62
CA ARG A 180 -12.14 8.36 -11.34
C ARG A 180 -11.08 9.33 -10.80
N LEU A 181 -10.86 9.30 -9.48
CA LEU A 181 -9.87 10.14 -8.81
C LEU A 181 -8.43 9.59 -8.86
N GLY A 182 -8.25 8.36 -9.31
CA GLY A 182 -6.94 7.69 -9.37
C GLY A 182 -6.49 7.03 -8.06
N LEU A 183 -7.36 6.96 -7.03
CA LEU A 183 -7.09 6.18 -5.83
C LEU A 183 -7.14 4.68 -6.12
N VAL A 184 -8.09 4.24 -6.95
CA VAL A 184 -8.25 2.86 -7.40
C VAL A 184 -7.77 2.75 -8.85
N HIS A 185 -6.90 1.78 -9.14
CA HIS A 185 -6.35 1.54 -10.47
C HIS A 185 -7.24 0.62 -11.31
N GLU A 186 -7.78 -0.42 -10.66
CA GLU A 186 -8.65 -1.41 -11.30
C GLU A 186 -9.93 -1.59 -10.49
N LEU A 187 -11.07 -1.52 -11.17
CA LEU A 187 -12.40 -1.73 -10.59
C LEU A 187 -13.04 -2.96 -11.24
N CYS A 188 -13.56 -3.89 -10.42
CA CYS A 188 -14.14 -5.13 -10.90
C CYS A 188 -15.40 -5.51 -10.13
N ALA A 189 -16.09 -6.56 -10.58
CA ALA A 189 -17.17 -7.17 -9.81
C ALA A 189 -16.61 -7.90 -8.57
N PRO A 190 -17.39 -8.04 -7.48
CA PRO A 190 -16.91 -8.67 -6.25
C PRO A 190 -16.34 -10.08 -6.45
N GLU A 191 -16.96 -10.87 -7.32
CA GLU A 191 -16.55 -12.23 -7.66
C GLU A 191 -15.25 -12.32 -8.48
N GLU A 192 -14.84 -11.21 -9.10
CA GLU A 192 -13.64 -11.12 -9.92
C GLU A 192 -12.42 -10.61 -9.15
N LEU A 193 -12.61 -10.09 -7.93
CA LEU A 193 -11.59 -9.35 -7.20
C LEU A 193 -10.28 -10.14 -7.05
N ASP A 194 -10.34 -11.40 -6.67
CA ASP A 194 -9.15 -12.25 -6.50
C ASP A 194 -8.44 -12.51 -7.83
N ALA A 195 -9.20 -12.73 -8.90
CA ALA A 195 -8.65 -12.97 -10.23
C ALA A 195 -7.94 -11.71 -10.79
N VAL A 196 -8.52 -10.54 -10.57
CA VAL A 196 -7.91 -9.26 -11.01
C VAL A 196 -6.65 -8.97 -10.20
N VAL A 197 -6.65 -9.20 -8.87
CA VAL A 197 -5.45 -9.06 -8.04
C VAL A 197 -4.35 -10.03 -8.49
N ALA A 198 -4.69 -11.29 -8.76
CA ALA A 198 -3.73 -12.27 -9.24
C ALA A 198 -3.13 -11.87 -10.61
N LYS A 199 -3.94 -11.32 -11.53
CA LYS A 199 -3.48 -10.78 -12.81
C LYS A 199 -2.49 -9.63 -12.62
N GLN A 200 -2.76 -8.69 -11.72
CA GLN A 200 -1.85 -7.59 -11.43
C GLN A 200 -0.55 -8.08 -10.77
N ALA A 201 -0.64 -9.04 -9.85
CA ALA A 201 0.54 -9.64 -9.23
C ALA A 201 1.42 -10.36 -10.28
N ALA A 202 0.82 -11.11 -11.20
CA ALA A 202 1.53 -11.76 -12.30
C ALA A 202 2.22 -10.75 -13.22
N ALA A 203 1.55 -9.63 -13.55
CA ALA A 203 2.15 -8.55 -14.35
C ALA A 203 3.37 -7.92 -13.65
N LEU A 204 3.30 -7.73 -12.33
CA LEU A 204 4.43 -7.25 -11.53
C LEU A 204 5.57 -8.27 -11.49
N GLN A 205 5.27 -9.56 -11.32
CA GLN A 205 6.28 -10.63 -11.31
C GLN A 205 6.99 -10.81 -12.65
N ALA A 206 6.39 -10.38 -13.76
CA ALA A 206 7.04 -10.37 -15.07
C ALA A 206 8.22 -9.40 -15.15
N GLY A 207 8.27 -8.37 -14.31
CA GLY A 207 9.39 -7.45 -14.18
C GLY A 207 10.54 -8.01 -13.37
N GLY A 208 11.76 -7.55 -13.64
CA GLY A 208 12.94 -7.87 -12.82
C GLY A 208 12.79 -7.31 -11.39
N PRO A 209 13.11 -8.08 -10.34
CA PRO A 209 12.91 -7.63 -8.95
C PRO A 209 13.70 -6.38 -8.59
N GLU A 210 14.93 -6.24 -9.04
CA GLU A 210 15.73 -5.01 -8.84
C GLU A 210 15.16 -3.84 -9.62
N SER A 211 14.76 -4.06 -10.86
CA SER A 211 14.18 -3.01 -11.72
C SER A 211 12.85 -2.49 -11.17
N LEU A 212 12.01 -3.35 -10.61
CA LEU A 212 10.78 -2.92 -9.93
C LEU A 212 11.06 -2.08 -8.68
N ARG A 213 12.03 -2.49 -7.86
CA ARG A 213 12.48 -1.72 -6.69
C ARG A 213 13.01 -0.34 -7.10
N GLU A 214 13.86 -0.30 -8.13
CA GLU A 214 14.44 0.93 -8.66
C GLU A 214 13.38 1.85 -9.28
N ALA A 215 12.41 1.29 -10.04
CA ALA A 215 11.30 2.06 -10.61
C ALA A 215 10.42 2.67 -9.52
N LYS A 216 10.11 1.91 -8.46
CA LYS A 216 9.35 2.41 -7.31
C LYS A 216 10.11 3.53 -6.58
N ALA A 217 11.42 3.38 -6.38
CA ALA A 217 12.27 4.41 -5.79
C ALA A 217 12.35 5.66 -6.68
N LEU A 218 12.47 5.49 -7.99
CA LEU A 218 12.50 6.57 -8.96
C LEU A 218 11.19 7.37 -8.97
N LEU A 219 10.04 6.70 -8.95
CA LEU A 219 8.73 7.36 -8.86
C LEU A 219 8.65 8.29 -7.64
N ARG A 220 9.11 7.84 -6.47
CA ARG A 220 9.16 8.68 -5.27
C ARG A 220 10.12 9.84 -5.42
N HIS A 221 11.28 9.60 -6.04
CA HIS A 221 12.30 10.61 -6.23
C HIS A 221 11.85 11.76 -7.13
N VAL A 222 11.11 11.47 -8.20
CA VAL A 222 10.68 12.49 -9.17
C VAL A 222 9.35 13.15 -8.81
N THR A 223 8.53 12.52 -7.96
CA THR A 223 7.18 13.02 -7.65
C THR A 223 7.24 14.38 -6.96
N GLY A 224 6.54 15.36 -7.54
CA GLY A 224 6.42 16.71 -7.00
C GLY A 224 7.65 17.60 -7.19
N ARG A 225 8.70 17.14 -7.86
CA ARG A 225 9.88 17.94 -8.17
C ARG A 225 9.70 18.72 -9.47
N VAL A 226 10.32 19.89 -9.55
CA VAL A 226 10.44 20.66 -10.80
C VAL A 226 11.41 19.93 -11.74
N ILE A 227 11.03 19.87 -13.02
CA ILE A 227 11.92 19.29 -14.05
C ILE A 227 12.94 20.36 -14.45
N ASP A 228 14.11 20.29 -13.82
CA ASP A 228 15.26 21.15 -14.05
C ASP A 228 16.49 20.33 -14.49
N THR A 229 17.60 21.01 -14.75
CA THR A 229 18.85 20.37 -15.17
C THR A 229 19.38 19.38 -14.13
N GLN A 230 19.19 19.65 -12.84
CA GLN A 230 19.63 18.77 -11.77
C GLN A 230 18.82 17.47 -11.79
N LEU A 231 17.48 17.55 -11.87
CA LEU A 231 16.64 16.35 -11.92
C LEU A 231 16.89 15.53 -13.19
N MET A 232 17.12 16.20 -14.33
CA MET A 232 17.48 15.54 -15.59
C MET A 232 18.79 14.75 -15.46
N ASP A 233 19.82 15.33 -14.84
CA ASP A 233 21.10 14.65 -14.62
C ASP A 233 20.97 13.49 -13.63
N GLU A 234 20.26 13.67 -12.51
CA GLU A 234 19.98 12.62 -11.53
C GLU A 234 19.26 11.41 -12.18
N THR A 235 18.25 11.65 -13.01
CA THR A 235 17.52 10.57 -13.70
C THR A 235 18.34 9.90 -14.79
N ALA A 236 19.22 10.64 -15.49
CA ALA A 236 20.17 10.08 -16.44
C ALA A 236 21.20 9.17 -15.75
N GLN A 237 21.74 9.60 -14.60
CA GLN A 237 22.63 8.78 -13.79
C GLN A 237 21.90 7.52 -13.27
N TRP A 238 20.62 7.66 -12.88
CA TRP A 238 19.81 6.54 -12.41
C TRP A 238 19.69 5.44 -13.46
N ILE A 239 19.24 5.76 -14.67
CA ILE A 239 19.10 4.76 -15.74
C ILE A 239 20.47 4.20 -16.16
N ALA A 240 21.54 5.01 -16.18
CA ALA A 240 22.89 4.55 -16.52
C ALA A 240 23.38 3.49 -15.50
N ARG A 241 23.16 3.72 -14.20
CA ARG A 241 23.48 2.78 -13.12
C ARG A 241 22.69 1.48 -13.26
N VAL A 242 21.35 1.57 -13.41
CA VAL A 242 20.48 0.39 -13.52
C VAL A 242 20.84 -0.45 -14.76
N ARG A 243 21.14 0.20 -15.89
CA ARG A 243 21.56 -0.49 -17.14
C ARG A 243 22.83 -1.32 -16.96
N GLY A 244 23.69 -0.95 -16.01
CA GLY A 244 24.92 -1.67 -15.68
C GLY A 244 24.74 -2.88 -14.76
N THR A 245 23.54 -3.12 -14.20
CA THR A 245 23.30 -4.25 -13.29
C THR A 245 23.26 -5.59 -14.02
N ALA A 246 23.54 -6.68 -13.28
CA ALA A 246 23.45 -8.04 -13.81
C ALA A 246 22.02 -8.37 -14.27
N GLU A 247 21.00 -7.90 -13.54
CA GLU A 247 19.60 -8.10 -13.91
C GLU A 247 19.27 -7.42 -15.25
N ALA A 248 19.71 -6.18 -15.46
CA ALA A 248 19.47 -5.48 -16.71
C ALA A 248 20.18 -6.15 -17.90
N GLN A 249 21.40 -6.65 -17.70
CA GLN A 249 22.14 -7.41 -18.73
C GLN A 249 21.45 -8.73 -19.07
N GLU A 250 20.97 -9.47 -18.06
CA GLU A 250 20.18 -10.68 -18.27
C GLU A 250 18.89 -10.38 -19.02
N GLY A 251 18.14 -9.35 -18.61
CA GLY A 251 16.88 -8.98 -19.25
C GLY A 251 17.05 -8.61 -20.72
N LEU A 252 18.07 -7.82 -21.06
CA LEU A 252 18.40 -7.46 -22.45
C LEU A 252 18.83 -8.68 -23.26
N THR A 253 19.66 -9.55 -22.70
CA THR A 253 20.13 -10.77 -23.36
C THR A 253 18.97 -11.72 -23.61
N ALA A 254 18.10 -11.95 -22.62
CA ALA A 254 16.91 -12.79 -22.74
C ALA A 254 15.95 -12.27 -23.82
N PHE A 255 15.72 -10.95 -23.84
CA PHE A 255 14.85 -10.29 -24.81
C PHE A 255 15.37 -10.49 -26.25
N LEU A 256 16.66 -10.23 -26.49
CA LEU A 256 17.29 -10.42 -27.81
C LEU A 256 17.29 -11.88 -28.26
N ALA A 257 17.48 -12.80 -27.30
CA ALA A 257 17.46 -14.24 -27.56
C ALA A 257 16.03 -14.83 -27.63
N LYS A 258 14.98 -14.03 -27.44
CA LYS A 258 13.56 -14.43 -27.41
C LYS A 258 13.29 -15.58 -26.42
N ARG A 259 13.93 -15.56 -25.27
CA ARG A 259 13.72 -16.51 -24.17
C ARG A 259 13.21 -15.80 -22.92
N PRO A 260 12.58 -16.51 -21.97
CA PRO A 260 12.29 -15.95 -20.65
C PRO A 260 13.57 -15.50 -19.94
N PRO A 261 13.53 -14.40 -19.19
CA PRO A 261 14.62 -14.02 -18.31
C PRO A 261 14.68 -14.93 -17.06
N ALA A 262 15.85 -14.99 -16.41
CA ALA A 262 16.12 -15.92 -15.33
C ALA A 262 15.17 -15.76 -14.11
N TRP A 263 14.60 -14.58 -13.90
CA TRP A 263 13.63 -14.34 -12.79
C TRP A 263 12.22 -14.89 -13.08
N LEU A 264 11.98 -15.44 -14.26
CA LEU A 264 10.73 -16.13 -14.63
C LEU A 264 10.89 -17.65 -14.68
N THR A 265 12.09 -18.16 -14.49
CA THR A 265 12.42 -19.60 -14.42
C THR A 265 12.63 -20.01 -12.97
#